data_c2c949812b0f7e3ebe3772c3f0f597ae
#
_entry.id   c2c949812b0f7e3ebe3772c3f0f597ae
#
_cell.length_a   1.000
_cell.length_b   1.000
_cell.length_c   1.000
_cell.angle_alpha   90.00
_cell.angle_beta   90.00
_cell.angle_gamma   90.00
#
_symmetry.space_group_name_H-M   'P 1'
#
loop_
_entity.id
_entity.type
_entity.pdbx_description
1 polymer ?
#
loop_
_entity_poly.entity_id
_entity_poly.type
_entity_poly.pdbx_seq_one_letter_code
_entity_poly.pdbx_strand_id
1 'polypeptide(L)'
;MNQMTEKLYILFLFIGIFTVSCGRETSDRKDNQSPITIAGSTSVMPFTEKLAEYFMLDNPDYVIDVQGGGSTAGVQACINRTVDIGMSSRRLKDDEKSLRDITICNDGIAIVVHPGNPLNNLTIDQIRGIFNGRIKNWKELGWIDRKIDAVSREEGSGTRGSFEDLIMNKMEIDDGIMVQDSNGSVKEVVATDPYAMGYISLGLVDERVRGLSVDGVAPTTENIKDGSYKIERPFLFLINGTPDENTQSFIDFVLSKEGQIILKKEGLIDIL
;
A
#
# COMPACT_ATOMS: atom_id res chain seq x y z
N MET A 1 -55.59 -9.35 -76.55
CA MET A 1 -56.81 -10.13 -76.54
C MET A 1 -56.78 -11.07 -75.38
N ASN A 2 -57.80 -10.96 -74.51
CA ASN A 2 -58.12 -11.73 -73.29
C ASN A 2 -57.14 -11.60 -72.10
N GLN A 3 -57.43 -10.80 -71.26
CA GLN A 3 -58.20 -10.74 -70.02
C GLN A 3 -58.60 -12.09 -69.43
N MET A 4 -57.99 -12.41 -68.28
CA MET A 4 -58.76 -13.14 -67.26
C MET A 4 -58.25 -12.73 -65.87
N THR A 5 -59.17 -12.13 -65.17
CA THR A 5 -59.10 -11.70 -63.74
C THR A 5 -59.18 -12.92 -62.84
N GLU A 6 -58.24 -13.13 -61.97
CA GLU A 6 -58.40 -14.02 -60.83
C GLU A 6 -58.49 -13.23 -59.54
N LYS A 7 -59.53 -13.49 -58.84
CA LYS A 7 -59.81 -12.89 -57.50
C LYS A 7 -58.99 -13.58 -56.46
N LEU A 8 -58.17 -12.81 -55.81
CA LEU A 8 -57.36 -13.22 -54.62
C LEU A 8 -58.24 -13.04 -53.38
N TYR A 9 -58.63 -14.12 -52.72
CA TYR A 9 -59.27 -14.13 -51.42
C TYR A 9 -58.20 -13.96 -50.36
N ILE A 10 -58.24 -12.80 -49.63
CA ILE A 10 -57.44 -12.56 -48.50
C ILE A 10 -58.09 -13.21 -47.27
N LEU A 11 -57.52 -14.32 -46.81
CA LEU A 11 -57.89 -14.98 -45.55
C LEU A 11 -57.13 -14.32 -44.41
N PHE A 12 -57.84 -13.53 -43.62
CA PHE A 12 -57.29 -12.99 -42.40
C PHE A 12 -57.19 -14.09 -41.33
N LEU A 13 -55.99 -14.60 -41.12
CA LEU A 13 -55.70 -15.48 -40.00
C LEU A 13 -55.35 -14.59 -38.77
N PHE A 14 -56.24 -14.48 -37.80
CA PHE A 14 -56.01 -13.86 -36.52
C PHE A 14 -55.08 -14.76 -35.71
N ILE A 15 -53.78 -14.48 -35.70
CA ILE A 15 -52.85 -15.07 -34.73
C ILE A 15 -52.88 -14.23 -33.46
N GLY A 16 -53.58 -14.75 -32.45
CA GLY A 16 -53.53 -14.19 -31.11
C GLY A 16 -52.14 -14.37 -30.53
N ILE A 17 -51.37 -13.27 -30.39
CA ILE A 17 -50.12 -13.23 -29.67
C ILE A 17 -50.44 -13.20 -28.17
N PHE A 18 -50.36 -14.35 -27.50
CA PHE A 18 -50.26 -14.43 -26.06
C PHE A 18 -48.91 -13.88 -25.63
N THR A 19 -48.84 -12.61 -25.25
CA THR A 19 -47.67 -12.08 -24.53
C THR A 19 -47.67 -12.64 -23.12
N VAL A 20 -46.93 -13.74 -22.93
CA VAL A 20 -46.54 -14.15 -21.58
C VAL A 20 -45.54 -13.09 -21.11
N SER A 21 -46.09 -12.14 -20.32
CA SER A 21 -45.26 -11.22 -19.52
C SER A 21 -44.61 -12.05 -18.44
N CYS A 22 -43.40 -12.59 -18.72
CA CYS A 22 -42.49 -13.00 -17.70
C CYS A 22 -42.13 -11.73 -16.93
N GLY A 23 -42.81 -11.50 -15.81
CA GLY A 23 -42.38 -10.58 -14.81
C GLY A 23 -40.98 -11.04 -14.36
N ARG A 24 -39.93 -10.47 -14.98
CA ARG A 24 -38.60 -10.51 -14.44
C ARG A 24 -38.70 -9.63 -13.19
N GLU A 25 -38.83 -10.24 -12.04
CA GLU A 25 -38.46 -9.59 -10.78
C GLU A 25 -36.98 -9.21 -10.97
N THR A 26 -36.75 -8.00 -11.44
CA THR A 26 -35.49 -7.35 -11.19
C THR A 26 -35.45 -7.22 -9.68
N SER A 27 -34.70 -8.15 -9.03
CA SER A 27 -34.21 -7.85 -7.71
C SER A 27 -33.57 -6.47 -7.84
N ASP A 28 -34.18 -5.47 -7.21
CA ASP A 28 -33.53 -4.19 -6.91
C ASP A 28 -32.30 -4.53 -6.06
N ARG A 29 -31.22 -4.99 -6.70
CA ARG A 29 -29.91 -4.75 -6.16
C ARG A 29 -29.85 -3.23 -6.00
N LYS A 30 -29.67 -2.78 -4.80
CA LYS A 30 -29.29 -1.40 -4.49
C LYS A 30 -27.92 -1.15 -5.17
N ASP A 31 -27.93 -0.97 -6.46
CA ASP A 31 -26.78 -0.81 -7.36
C ASP A 31 -26.31 0.66 -7.33
N ASN A 32 -26.27 1.26 -6.12
CA ASN A 32 -26.01 2.69 -5.97
C ASN A 32 -25.13 3.02 -4.75
N GLN A 33 -24.25 2.08 -4.33
CA GLN A 33 -23.19 2.48 -3.41
C GLN A 33 -21.96 2.83 -4.24
N SER A 34 -21.56 4.10 -4.23
CA SER A 34 -20.27 4.52 -4.77
C SER A 34 -19.17 3.75 -4.02
N PRO A 35 -18.13 3.28 -4.71
CA PRO A 35 -17.04 2.57 -4.06
C PRO A 35 -16.36 3.48 -3.03
N ILE A 36 -15.90 2.90 -1.92
CA ILE A 36 -14.98 3.58 -1.00
C ILE A 36 -13.63 3.65 -1.72
N THR A 37 -13.17 4.86 -1.98
CA THR A 37 -11.91 5.11 -2.70
C THR A 37 -10.79 5.38 -1.71
N ILE A 38 -9.70 4.64 -1.84
CA ILE A 38 -8.54 4.74 -0.94
C ILE A 38 -7.28 4.90 -1.78
N ALA A 39 -6.44 5.91 -1.48
CA ALA A 39 -5.18 6.05 -2.22
C ALA A 39 -4.02 6.52 -1.33
N GLY A 40 -2.80 6.19 -1.74
CA GLY A 40 -1.59 6.75 -1.13
C GLY A 40 -0.43 5.80 -0.98
N SER A 41 0.05 5.62 0.25
CA SER A 41 1.27 4.89 0.56
C SER A 41 1.32 3.47 -0.03
N THR A 42 2.33 3.20 -0.85
CA THR A 42 2.60 1.85 -1.38
C THR A 42 3.10 0.86 -0.31
N SER A 43 3.43 1.33 0.89
CA SER A 43 3.71 0.45 2.04
C SER A 43 2.44 0.00 2.74
N VAL A 44 1.43 0.88 2.82
CA VAL A 44 0.14 0.61 3.48
C VAL A 44 -0.79 -0.18 2.56
N MET A 45 -0.71 0.07 1.24
CA MET A 45 -1.61 -0.46 0.22
C MET A 45 -1.83 -1.99 0.32
N PRO A 46 -0.81 -2.87 0.35
CA PRO A 46 -1.05 -4.32 0.35
C PRO A 46 -1.83 -4.80 1.57
N PHE A 47 -1.65 -4.17 2.71
CA PHE A 47 -2.37 -4.50 3.94
C PHE A 47 -3.80 -3.96 3.91
N THR A 48 -4.00 -2.77 3.31
CA THR A 48 -5.33 -2.20 3.11
C THR A 48 -6.15 -3.01 2.11
N GLU A 49 -5.53 -3.48 1.00
CA GLU A 49 -6.16 -4.40 0.05
C GLU A 49 -6.63 -5.68 0.74
N LYS A 50 -5.79 -6.25 1.59
CA LYS A 50 -6.13 -7.44 2.35
C LYS A 50 -7.29 -7.19 3.34
N LEU A 51 -7.25 -6.09 4.07
CA LEU A 51 -8.36 -5.70 4.96
C LEU A 51 -9.66 -5.47 4.18
N ALA A 52 -9.57 -4.80 3.02
CA ALA A 52 -10.70 -4.58 2.12
C ALA A 52 -11.30 -5.89 1.61
N GLU A 53 -10.44 -6.85 1.22
CA GLU A 53 -10.88 -8.18 0.80
C GLU A 53 -11.67 -8.89 1.91
N TYR A 54 -11.14 -8.95 3.13
CA TYR A 54 -11.85 -9.56 4.26
C TYR A 54 -13.15 -8.84 4.58
N PHE A 55 -13.15 -7.50 4.60
CA PHE A 55 -14.36 -6.72 4.86
C PHE A 55 -15.45 -6.96 3.81
N MET A 56 -15.09 -7.00 2.52
CA MET A 56 -16.04 -7.24 1.43
C MET A 56 -16.56 -8.68 1.39
N LEU A 57 -15.80 -9.67 1.89
CA LEU A 57 -16.31 -11.05 2.03
C LEU A 57 -17.51 -11.13 2.98
N ASP A 58 -17.46 -10.40 4.10
CA ASP A 58 -18.55 -10.34 5.07
C ASP A 58 -19.62 -9.30 4.73
N ASN A 59 -19.29 -8.34 3.86
CA ASN A 59 -20.15 -7.24 3.45
C ASN A 59 -20.20 -7.13 1.91
N PRO A 60 -20.88 -8.03 1.21
CA PRO A 60 -20.83 -8.15 -0.26
C PRO A 60 -21.44 -6.97 -1.03
N ASP A 61 -22.16 -6.09 -0.35
CA ASP A 61 -22.72 -4.87 -0.94
C ASP A 61 -21.70 -3.73 -1.01
N TYR A 62 -20.56 -3.85 -0.34
CA TYR A 62 -19.48 -2.85 -0.37
C TYR A 62 -18.51 -3.11 -1.53
N VAL A 63 -18.04 -2.01 -2.11
CA VAL A 63 -16.93 -2.02 -3.08
C VAL A 63 -15.85 -1.08 -2.54
N ILE A 64 -14.61 -1.57 -2.42
CA ILE A 64 -13.47 -0.79 -1.94
C ILE A 64 -12.39 -0.83 -3.02
N ASP A 65 -11.97 0.36 -3.48
CA ASP A 65 -10.90 0.53 -4.47
C ASP A 65 -9.66 1.12 -3.78
N VAL A 66 -8.55 0.39 -3.84
CA VAL A 66 -7.29 0.77 -3.17
C VAL A 66 -6.21 1.03 -4.21
N GLN A 67 -5.61 2.22 -4.18
CA GLN A 67 -4.62 2.68 -5.15
C GLN A 67 -3.31 3.10 -4.48
N GLY A 68 -2.18 2.75 -5.08
CA GLY A 68 -0.85 3.23 -4.70
C GLY A 68 -0.56 4.61 -5.30
N GLY A 69 0.53 5.25 -4.85
CA GLY A 69 0.97 6.54 -5.40
C GLY A 69 1.93 7.29 -4.47
N GLY A 70 2.24 6.69 -3.30
CA GLY A 70 3.06 7.30 -2.26
C GLY A 70 2.26 8.13 -1.26
N SER A 71 2.82 8.32 -0.07
CA SER A 71 2.12 9.00 1.03
C SER A 71 1.75 10.44 0.71
N THR A 72 2.60 11.17 0.00
CA THR A 72 2.31 12.57 -0.38
C THR A 72 1.14 12.64 -1.35
N ALA A 73 1.05 11.70 -2.31
CA ALA A 73 -0.11 11.61 -3.21
C ALA A 73 -1.41 11.30 -2.43
N GLY A 74 -1.35 10.39 -1.46
CA GLY A 74 -2.50 10.09 -0.58
C GLY A 74 -2.96 11.28 0.24
N VAL A 75 -2.01 12.03 0.81
CA VAL A 75 -2.30 13.28 1.54
C VAL A 75 -2.99 14.28 0.61
N GLN A 76 -2.45 14.52 -0.58
CA GLN A 76 -3.02 15.50 -1.53
C GLN A 76 -4.38 15.05 -2.05
N ALA A 77 -4.56 13.77 -2.35
CA ALA A 77 -5.85 13.22 -2.77
C ALA A 77 -6.92 13.42 -1.69
N CYS A 78 -6.55 13.19 -0.43
CA CYS A 78 -7.44 13.41 0.71
C CYS A 78 -7.75 14.91 0.94
N ILE A 79 -6.75 15.81 0.86
CA ILE A 79 -6.96 17.26 0.94
C ILE A 79 -7.94 17.72 -0.15
N ASN A 80 -7.75 17.24 -1.38
CA ASN A 80 -8.58 17.58 -2.53
C ASN A 80 -9.94 16.84 -2.57
N ARG A 81 -10.20 15.94 -1.61
CA ARG A 81 -11.41 15.12 -1.54
C ARG A 81 -11.67 14.30 -2.80
N THR A 82 -10.61 13.84 -3.44
CA THR A 82 -10.68 12.92 -4.59
C THR A 82 -10.70 11.46 -4.17
N VAL A 83 -10.44 11.19 -2.90
CA VAL A 83 -10.57 9.89 -2.24
C VAL A 83 -11.26 10.05 -0.88
N ASP A 84 -11.88 8.98 -0.41
CA ASP A 84 -12.53 8.94 0.90
C ASP A 84 -11.51 8.75 2.02
N ILE A 85 -10.47 7.95 1.76
CA ILE A 85 -9.37 7.66 2.69
C ILE A 85 -8.03 7.88 2.00
N GLY A 86 -7.19 8.72 2.58
CA GLY A 86 -5.77 8.80 2.22
C GLY A 86 -4.95 7.79 3.02
N MET A 87 -3.88 7.23 2.43
CA MET A 87 -2.94 6.36 3.14
C MET A 87 -1.59 7.02 3.29
N SER A 88 -1.03 7.01 4.52
CA SER A 88 0.33 7.48 4.78
C SER A 88 1.12 6.50 5.64
N SER A 89 2.40 6.34 5.35
CA SER A 89 3.37 5.58 6.13
C SER A 89 4.44 6.48 6.77
N ARG A 90 4.08 7.73 6.99
CA ARG A 90 4.82 8.73 7.77
C ARG A 90 3.85 9.62 8.54
N ARG A 91 4.35 10.29 9.55
CA ARG A 91 3.57 11.33 10.24
C ARG A 91 3.23 12.47 9.28
N LEU A 92 2.13 13.15 9.56
CA LEU A 92 1.73 14.36 8.81
C LEU A 92 2.70 15.51 9.10
N LYS A 93 3.04 16.25 8.05
CA LYS A 93 3.78 17.52 8.17
C LYS A 93 2.87 18.60 8.76
N ASP A 94 3.44 19.73 9.16
CA ASP A 94 2.68 20.80 9.82
C ASP A 94 1.58 21.40 8.94
N ASP A 95 1.82 21.51 7.63
CA ASP A 95 0.88 21.99 6.62
C ASP A 95 -0.20 20.95 6.22
N GLU A 96 -0.03 19.68 6.64
CA GLU A 96 -0.95 18.59 6.38
C GLU A 96 -1.92 18.31 7.56
N LYS A 97 -1.72 18.98 8.70
CA LYS A 97 -2.48 18.74 9.96
C LYS A 97 -3.95 19.17 9.93
N SER A 98 -4.43 19.68 8.81
CA SER A 98 -5.87 19.87 8.58
C SER A 98 -6.62 18.56 8.40
N LEU A 99 -5.92 17.47 8.07
CA LEU A 99 -6.48 16.13 7.98
C LEU A 99 -6.53 15.48 9.36
N ARG A 100 -7.58 14.68 9.59
CA ARG A 100 -7.63 13.75 10.73
C ARG A 100 -6.81 12.52 10.37
N ASP A 101 -5.79 12.21 11.15
CA ASP A 101 -5.01 10.99 11.04
C ASP A 101 -5.50 9.93 12.03
N ILE A 102 -5.60 8.70 11.54
CA ILE A 102 -6.01 7.51 12.29
C ILE A 102 -4.88 6.50 12.16
N THR A 103 -4.17 6.22 13.25
CA THR A 103 -3.18 5.15 13.26
C THR A 103 -3.89 3.81 13.18
N ILE A 104 -3.62 3.04 12.12
CA ILE A 104 -4.21 1.70 11.93
C ILE A 104 -3.29 0.59 12.47
N CYS A 105 -1.97 0.80 12.46
CA CYS A 105 -0.94 -0.06 13.06
C CYS A 105 0.39 0.66 13.04
N ASN A 106 1.44 0.05 13.64
CA ASN A 106 2.82 0.47 13.46
C ASN A 106 3.58 -0.53 12.58
N ASP A 107 4.61 -0.02 11.90
CA ASP A 107 5.47 -0.78 10.98
C ASP A 107 6.94 -0.44 11.22
N GLY A 108 7.83 -1.42 11.06
CA GLY A 108 9.26 -1.19 11.03
C GLY A 108 9.76 -0.88 9.62
N ILE A 109 10.83 -0.08 9.53
CA ILE A 109 11.60 0.04 8.29
C ILE A 109 12.78 -0.91 8.37
N ALA A 110 12.80 -1.93 7.53
CA ALA A 110 13.90 -2.88 7.42
C ALA A 110 14.93 -2.39 6.40
N ILE A 111 16.19 -2.37 6.79
CA ILE A 111 17.32 -2.25 5.85
C ILE A 111 17.51 -3.62 5.23
N VAL A 112 17.40 -3.72 3.92
CA VAL A 112 17.40 -5.00 3.21
C VAL A 112 18.58 -5.14 2.25
N VAL A 113 19.09 -6.36 2.17
CA VAL A 113 20.13 -6.80 1.23
C VAL A 113 19.71 -8.12 0.58
N HIS A 114 20.39 -8.47 -0.51
CA HIS A 114 20.25 -9.79 -1.12
C HIS A 114 20.60 -10.90 -0.10
N PRO A 115 19.91 -12.05 -0.10
CA PRO A 115 20.21 -13.15 0.84
C PRO A 115 21.65 -13.66 0.82
N GLY A 116 22.32 -13.55 -0.32
CA GLY A 116 23.75 -13.90 -0.49
C GLY A 116 24.75 -12.89 0.06
N ASN A 117 24.31 -11.72 0.55
CA ASN A 117 25.20 -10.75 1.21
C ASN A 117 25.63 -11.29 2.58
N PRO A 118 26.92 -11.38 2.94
CA PRO A 118 27.36 -12.00 4.19
C PRO A 118 27.22 -11.10 5.42
N LEU A 119 27.01 -9.78 5.26
CA LEU A 119 26.90 -8.87 6.39
C LEU A 119 25.57 -9.07 7.13
N ASN A 120 25.63 -9.15 8.46
CA ASN A 120 24.44 -9.36 9.28
C ASN A 120 24.01 -8.09 10.05
N ASN A 121 24.90 -7.11 10.16
CA ASN A 121 24.66 -5.90 10.93
C ASN A 121 25.37 -4.70 10.29
N LEU A 122 24.72 -3.54 10.34
CA LEU A 122 25.33 -2.24 10.08
C LEU A 122 24.94 -1.27 11.20
N THR A 123 25.83 -0.32 11.48
CA THR A 123 25.46 0.80 12.36
C THR A 123 24.60 1.82 11.61
N ILE A 124 23.82 2.61 12.33
CA ILE A 124 23.08 3.75 11.75
C ILE A 124 24.04 4.69 11.00
N ASP A 125 25.25 4.94 11.52
CA ASP A 125 26.23 5.79 10.85
C ASP A 125 26.74 5.19 9.54
N GLN A 126 26.93 3.86 9.47
CA GLN A 126 27.29 3.18 8.22
C GLN A 126 26.16 3.26 7.19
N ILE A 127 24.91 3.01 7.61
CA ILE A 127 23.74 3.14 6.72
C ILE A 127 23.64 4.57 6.21
N ARG A 128 23.73 5.55 7.09
CA ARG A 128 23.76 6.98 6.73
C ARG A 128 24.89 7.29 5.75
N GLY A 129 26.09 6.75 6.03
CA GLY A 129 27.26 6.90 5.16
C GLY A 129 27.08 6.31 3.76
N ILE A 130 26.32 5.23 3.63
CA ILE A 130 25.98 4.65 2.33
C ILE A 130 25.02 5.58 1.58
N PHE A 131 23.93 5.97 2.23
CA PHE A 131 22.88 6.75 1.56
C PHE A 131 23.26 8.22 1.31
N ASN A 132 24.23 8.78 2.02
CA ASN A 132 24.78 10.10 1.68
C ASN A 132 26.03 10.05 0.76
N GLY A 133 26.37 8.87 0.23
CA GLY A 133 27.46 8.69 -0.70
C GLY A 133 28.87 8.73 -0.11
N ARG A 134 29.05 8.74 1.23
CA ARG A 134 30.35 8.68 1.90
C ARG A 134 30.96 7.29 1.82
N ILE A 135 30.15 6.23 1.95
CA ILE A 135 30.55 4.82 1.83
C ILE A 135 29.98 4.29 0.52
N LYS A 136 30.83 3.94 -0.43
CA LYS A 136 30.40 3.53 -1.79
C LYS A 136 30.79 2.11 -2.16
N ASN A 137 31.57 1.42 -1.32
CA ASN A 137 32.13 0.12 -1.65
C ASN A 137 31.99 -0.85 -0.47
N TRP A 138 31.52 -2.06 -0.74
CA TRP A 138 31.36 -3.11 0.26
C TRP A 138 32.65 -3.47 1.01
N LYS A 139 33.83 -3.26 0.41
CA LYS A 139 35.13 -3.48 1.10
C LYS A 139 35.33 -2.56 2.31
N GLU A 140 34.73 -1.38 2.30
CA GLU A 140 34.78 -0.44 3.43
C GLU A 140 34.02 -0.98 4.65
N LEU A 141 33.16 -1.97 4.41
CA LEU A 141 32.35 -2.65 5.41
C LEU A 141 32.85 -4.10 5.69
N GLY A 142 34.04 -4.45 5.16
CA GLY A 142 34.69 -5.75 5.42
C GLY A 142 34.27 -6.89 4.50
N TRP A 143 33.66 -6.57 3.35
CA TRP A 143 33.30 -7.58 2.36
C TRP A 143 34.14 -7.42 1.07
N ILE A 144 33.53 -7.60 -0.08
CA ILE A 144 34.18 -7.66 -1.40
C ILE A 144 34.46 -6.27 -1.99
N ASP A 145 35.47 -6.13 -2.81
CA ASP A 145 35.74 -4.89 -3.56
C ASP A 145 34.75 -4.74 -4.71
N ARG A 146 33.54 -4.25 -4.35
CA ARG A 146 32.43 -3.98 -5.24
C ARG A 146 31.68 -2.75 -4.76
N LYS A 147 31.17 -1.97 -5.72
CA LYS A 147 30.29 -0.84 -5.44
C LYS A 147 29.04 -1.31 -4.70
N ILE A 148 28.54 -0.50 -3.79
CA ILE A 148 27.24 -0.67 -3.17
C ILE A 148 26.21 -0.07 -4.12
N ASP A 149 25.24 -0.86 -4.60
CA ASP A 149 24.14 -0.40 -5.40
C ASP A 149 22.97 -0.05 -4.46
N ALA A 150 23.09 1.13 -3.84
CA ALA A 150 22.08 1.63 -2.91
C ALA A 150 20.81 2.04 -3.67
N VAL A 151 19.64 1.71 -3.10
CA VAL A 151 18.32 1.95 -3.68
C VAL A 151 17.47 2.73 -2.70
N SER A 152 17.06 3.92 -3.09
CA SER A 152 16.16 4.79 -2.34
C SER A 152 14.78 4.83 -2.97
N ARG A 153 13.92 5.64 -2.39
CA ARG A 153 12.55 5.88 -2.85
C ARG A 153 12.42 7.32 -3.37
N GLU A 154 11.36 7.55 -4.14
CA GLU A 154 10.93 8.86 -4.62
C GLU A 154 10.60 9.82 -3.46
N GLU A 155 10.64 11.13 -3.70
CA GLU A 155 10.41 12.16 -2.67
C GLU A 155 9.01 12.11 -2.05
N GLY A 156 8.01 11.65 -2.80
CA GLY A 156 6.63 11.48 -2.32
C GLY A 156 6.43 10.28 -1.40
N SER A 157 7.45 9.43 -1.24
CA SER A 157 7.39 8.22 -0.44
C SER A 157 7.37 8.53 1.06
N GLY A 158 6.38 7.98 1.77
CA GLY A 158 6.36 8.01 3.23
C GLY A 158 7.49 7.16 3.84
N THR A 159 7.92 6.10 3.17
CA THR A 159 9.05 5.27 3.61
C THR A 159 10.36 6.07 3.56
N ARG A 160 10.57 6.83 2.47
CA ARG A 160 11.72 7.74 2.37
C ARG A 160 11.66 8.81 3.45
N GLY A 161 10.52 9.49 3.61
CA GLY A 161 10.40 10.53 4.65
C GLY A 161 10.70 10.00 6.06
N SER A 162 10.16 8.83 6.43
CA SER A 162 10.48 8.22 7.73
C SER A 162 11.96 7.76 7.81
N PHE A 163 12.54 7.26 6.73
CA PHE A 163 13.96 6.90 6.67
C PHE A 163 14.85 8.15 6.85
N GLU A 164 14.51 9.25 6.20
CA GLU A 164 15.21 10.53 6.35
C GLU A 164 15.13 11.06 7.79
N ASP A 165 13.95 11.00 8.42
CA ASP A 165 13.75 11.45 9.79
C ASP A 165 14.50 10.57 10.81
N LEU A 166 14.41 9.25 10.67
CA LEU A 166 14.88 8.30 11.68
C LEU A 166 16.37 7.96 11.52
N ILE A 167 16.87 7.92 10.29
CA ILE A 167 18.24 7.46 9.97
C ILE A 167 19.12 8.60 9.47
N MET A 168 18.69 9.37 8.47
CA MET A 168 19.56 10.34 7.80
C MET A 168 19.90 11.55 8.67
N ASN A 169 19.10 11.85 9.70
CA ASN A 169 19.36 12.97 10.62
C ASN A 169 19.62 14.28 9.87
N LYS A 170 18.74 14.62 8.93
CA LYS A 170 18.82 15.82 8.06
C LYS A 170 19.96 15.81 7.03
N MET A 171 20.71 14.73 6.89
CA MET A 171 21.64 14.57 5.76
C MET A 171 20.85 14.21 4.50
N GLU A 172 21.25 14.78 3.39
CA GLU A 172 20.65 14.47 2.09
C GLU A 172 21.07 13.09 1.59
N ILE A 173 20.19 12.45 0.84
CA ILE A 173 20.49 11.23 0.09
C ILE A 173 21.26 11.63 -1.17
N ASP A 174 22.37 10.93 -1.47
CA ASP A 174 23.21 11.20 -2.65
C ASP A 174 22.39 11.04 -3.94
N ASP A 175 22.42 12.05 -4.82
CA ASP A 175 21.67 12.07 -6.08
C ASP A 175 22.08 10.94 -7.06
N GLY A 176 23.23 10.32 -6.85
CA GLY A 176 23.69 9.16 -7.63
C GLY A 176 23.06 7.83 -7.20
N ILE A 177 22.21 7.81 -6.17
CA ILE A 177 21.53 6.61 -5.71
C ILE A 177 20.30 6.32 -6.59
N MET A 178 20.12 5.04 -6.94
CA MET A 178 18.93 4.61 -7.68
C MET A 178 17.65 4.91 -6.91
N VAL A 179 16.65 5.45 -7.60
CA VAL A 179 15.34 5.76 -7.03
C VAL A 179 14.29 4.81 -7.58
N GLN A 180 13.45 4.27 -6.71
CA GLN A 180 12.32 3.40 -7.04
C GLN A 180 11.00 3.98 -6.50
N ASP A 181 9.89 3.66 -7.18
CA ASP A 181 8.56 4.21 -6.91
C ASP A 181 7.74 3.43 -5.88
N SER A 182 8.17 2.23 -5.51
CA SER A 182 7.43 1.35 -4.59
C SER A 182 8.36 0.48 -3.73
N ASN A 183 7.84 -0.05 -2.62
CA ASN A 183 8.55 -1.07 -1.83
C ASN A 183 8.79 -2.34 -2.64
N GLY A 184 7.83 -2.70 -3.51
CA GLY A 184 7.95 -3.85 -4.40
C GLY A 184 9.12 -3.70 -5.36
N SER A 185 9.29 -2.52 -5.99
CA SER A 185 10.40 -2.24 -6.92
C SER A 185 11.75 -2.24 -6.20
N VAL A 186 11.84 -1.66 -4.98
CA VAL A 186 13.07 -1.76 -4.16
C VAL A 186 13.39 -3.22 -3.85
N LYS A 187 12.38 -3.99 -3.39
CA LYS A 187 12.56 -5.42 -3.09
C LYS A 187 13.03 -6.22 -4.30
N GLU A 188 12.48 -5.93 -5.50
CA GLU A 188 12.89 -6.61 -6.73
C GLU A 188 14.35 -6.34 -7.09
N VAL A 189 14.79 -5.08 -7.02
CA VAL A 189 16.20 -4.74 -7.26
C VAL A 189 17.11 -5.48 -6.27
N VAL A 190 16.79 -5.43 -4.97
CA VAL A 190 17.62 -6.08 -3.94
C VAL A 190 17.59 -7.60 -4.06
N ALA A 191 16.48 -8.20 -4.48
CA ALA A 191 16.35 -9.65 -4.67
C ALA A 191 17.15 -10.17 -5.88
N THR A 192 17.42 -9.32 -6.88
CA THR A 192 18.07 -9.72 -8.13
C THR A 192 19.53 -9.26 -8.23
N ASP A 193 19.95 -8.29 -7.42
CA ASP A 193 21.31 -7.78 -7.38
C ASP A 193 22.00 -8.13 -6.05
N PRO A 194 23.02 -9.01 -6.05
CA PRO A 194 23.77 -9.39 -4.85
C PRO A 194 24.47 -8.23 -4.14
N TYR A 195 24.68 -7.12 -4.82
CA TYR A 195 25.39 -5.94 -4.29
C TYR A 195 24.45 -4.79 -3.94
N ALA A 196 23.15 -4.98 -4.16
CA ALA A 196 22.17 -3.97 -3.82
C ALA A 196 21.86 -3.94 -2.31
N MET A 197 21.47 -2.74 -1.86
CA MET A 197 20.97 -2.45 -0.52
C MET A 197 19.84 -1.42 -0.62
N GLY A 198 18.76 -1.66 0.08
CA GLY A 198 17.62 -0.75 0.12
C GLY A 198 16.95 -0.72 1.49
N TYR A 199 15.80 -0.07 1.55
CA TYR A 199 14.94 -0.07 2.73
C TYR A 199 13.47 -0.20 2.33
N ILE A 200 12.75 -1.04 3.05
CA ILE A 200 11.31 -1.31 2.81
C ILE A 200 10.56 -1.43 4.14
N SER A 201 9.24 -1.50 4.07
CA SER A 201 8.38 -1.92 5.18
C SER A 201 8.79 -3.31 5.68
N LEU A 202 8.90 -3.50 7.00
CA LEU A 202 9.22 -4.78 7.60
C LEU A 202 8.19 -5.86 7.25
N GLY A 203 6.90 -5.52 7.23
CA GLY A 203 5.84 -6.44 6.85
C GLY A 203 5.89 -6.93 5.39
N LEU A 204 6.78 -6.37 4.55
CA LEU A 204 6.99 -6.80 3.16
C LEU A 204 8.29 -7.59 2.96
N VAL A 205 9.06 -7.86 4.03
CA VAL A 205 10.25 -8.70 3.97
C VAL A 205 9.83 -10.17 3.88
N ASP A 206 10.36 -10.88 2.88
CA ASP A 206 10.16 -12.30 2.66
C ASP A 206 11.52 -12.98 2.35
N GLU A 207 11.52 -14.25 1.96
CA GLU A 207 12.72 -15.03 1.65
C GLU A 207 13.57 -14.48 0.50
N ARG A 208 13.04 -13.57 -0.31
CA ARG A 208 13.72 -12.97 -1.46
C ARG A 208 14.75 -11.92 -1.05
N VAL A 209 14.58 -11.33 0.13
CA VAL A 209 15.47 -10.31 0.68
C VAL A 209 15.72 -10.56 2.16
N ARG A 210 16.85 -10.10 2.67
CA ARG A 210 17.19 -10.27 4.08
C ARG A 210 17.32 -8.93 4.79
N GLY A 211 16.60 -8.78 5.91
CA GLY A 211 16.75 -7.64 6.81
C GLY A 211 18.09 -7.70 7.59
N LEU A 212 18.80 -6.58 7.60
CA LEU A 212 20.00 -6.41 8.42
C LEU A 212 19.64 -5.95 9.83
N SER A 213 20.40 -6.42 10.82
CA SER A 213 20.40 -5.78 12.14
C SER A 213 20.96 -4.35 12.02
N VAL A 214 20.41 -3.44 12.81
CA VAL A 214 20.89 -2.06 12.92
C VAL A 214 21.36 -1.83 14.35
N ASP A 215 22.61 -1.40 14.51
CA ASP A 215 23.28 -1.27 15.82
C ASP A 215 23.14 -2.53 16.70
N GLY A 216 23.18 -3.70 16.08
CA GLY A 216 23.08 -5.01 16.74
C GLY A 216 21.66 -5.50 17.00
N VAL A 217 20.62 -4.72 16.64
CA VAL A 217 19.21 -5.08 16.87
C VAL A 217 18.57 -5.53 15.53
N ALA A 218 18.00 -6.72 15.52
CA ALA A 218 17.34 -7.27 14.34
C ALA A 218 15.97 -6.57 14.10
N PRO A 219 15.59 -6.34 12.82
CA PRO A 219 14.28 -5.81 12.47
C PRO A 219 13.22 -6.90 12.64
N THR A 220 12.69 -7.05 13.84
CA THR A 220 11.61 -7.98 14.15
C THR A 220 10.47 -7.28 14.86
N THR A 221 9.27 -7.85 14.74
CA THR A 221 8.07 -7.33 15.41
C THR A 221 8.25 -7.25 16.92
N GLU A 222 8.94 -8.24 17.52
CA GLU A 222 9.23 -8.27 18.95
C GLU A 222 10.13 -7.12 19.37
N ASN A 223 11.23 -6.88 18.62
CA ASN A 223 12.18 -5.82 18.92
C ASN A 223 11.60 -4.41 18.68
N ILE A 224 10.58 -4.28 17.84
CA ILE A 224 9.84 -3.02 17.70
C ILE A 224 8.92 -2.83 18.91
N LYS A 225 8.18 -3.88 19.31
CA LYS A 225 7.25 -3.83 20.45
C LYS A 225 7.92 -3.51 21.76
N ASP A 226 9.13 -4.04 22.00
CA ASP A 226 9.90 -3.76 23.22
C ASP A 226 10.72 -2.45 23.14
N GLY A 227 10.69 -1.77 21.98
CA GLY A 227 11.38 -0.49 21.74
C GLY A 227 12.89 -0.62 21.52
N SER A 228 13.45 -1.82 21.38
CA SER A 228 14.86 -2.03 21.08
C SER A 228 15.20 -1.67 19.63
N TYR A 229 14.32 -1.99 18.66
CA TYR A 229 14.44 -1.54 17.27
C TYR A 229 13.67 -0.23 17.08
N LYS A 230 14.40 0.87 16.90
CA LYS A 230 13.83 2.24 16.92
C LYS A 230 13.41 2.78 15.55
N ILE A 231 13.59 2.01 14.48
CA ILE A 231 13.26 2.45 13.13
C ILE A 231 11.82 2.03 12.84
N GLU A 232 10.87 2.66 13.54
CA GLU A 232 9.43 2.42 13.44
C GLU A 232 8.67 3.67 13.02
N ARG A 233 7.48 3.45 12.46
CA ARG A 233 6.60 4.50 11.98
C ARG A 233 5.13 4.07 12.06
N PRO A 234 4.18 5.01 12.15
CA PRO A 234 2.77 4.69 12.04
C PRO A 234 2.37 4.43 10.59
N PHE A 235 1.42 3.53 10.39
CA PHE A 235 0.57 3.48 9.21
C PHE A 235 -0.72 4.20 9.52
N LEU A 236 -1.09 5.14 8.65
CA LEU A 236 -2.17 6.08 8.88
C LEU A 236 -3.23 5.98 7.78
N PHE A 237 -4.49 6.00 8.19
CA PHE A 237 -5.58 6.47 7.36
C PHE A 237 -5.82 7.95 7.61
N LEU A 238 -6.08 8.68 6.54
CA LEU A 238 -6.26 10.14 6.55
C LEU A 238 -7.67 10.47 6.08
N ILE A 239 -8.36 11.33 6.82
CA ILE A 239 -9.74 11.72 6.53
C ILE A 239 -9.84 13.24 6.48
N ASN A 240 -10.53 13.77 5.47
CA ASN A 240 -10.84 15.19 5.35
C ASN A 240 -12.28 15.47 5.77
N GLY A 241 -12.46 15.90 7.01
CA GLY A 241 -13.76 16.17 7.59
C GLY A 241 -14.39 14.93 8.24
N THR A 242 -15.71 14.76 8.06
CA THR A 242 -16.44 13.59 8.59
C THR A 242 -16.63 12.57 7.48
N PRO A 243 -16.19 11.31 7.65
CA PRO A 243 -16.46 10.25 6.68
C PRO A 243 -17.96 9.95 6.62
N ASP A 244 -18.40 9.41 5.50
CA ASP A 244 -19.75 8.85 5.40
C ASP A 244 -19.87 7.53 6.19
N GLU A 245 -21.08 6.99 6.29
CA GLU A 245 -21.37 5.79 7.07
C GLU A 245 -20.62 4.57 6.55
N ASN A 246 -20.46 4.44 5.23
CA ASN A 246 -19.77 3.31 4.61
C ASN A 246 -18.25 3.36 4.89
N THR A 247 -17.66 4.52 4.69
CA THR A 247 -16.23 4.77 4.98
C THR A 247 -15.95 4.56 6.47
N GLN A 248 -16.83 5.04 7.36
CA GLN A 248 -16.67 4.84 8.81
C GLN A 248 -16.76 3.36 9.18
N SER A 249 -17.69 2.60 8.58
CA SER A 249 -17.82 1.16 8.82
C SER A 249 -16.55 0.39 8.47
N PHE A 250 -15.89 0.73 7.36
CA PHE A 250 -14.61 0.12 7.01
C PHE A 250 -13.50 0.53 8.00
N ILE A 251 -13.43 1.79 8.41
CA ILE A 251 -12.48 2.26 9.42
C ILE A 251 -12.69 1.51 10.74
N ASP A 252 -13.92 1.36 11.17
CA ASP A 252 -14.26 0.65 12.42
C ASP A 252 -13.86 -0.84 12.35
N PHE A 253 -14.06 -1.49 11.20
CA PHE A 253 -13.54 -2.85 10.96
C PHE A 253 -12.03 -2.92 11.08
N VAL A 254 -11.30 -2.01 10.43
CA VAL A 254 -9.83 -1.97 10.48
C VAL A 254 -9.32 -1.82 11.92
N LEU A 255 -9.98 -0.99 12.72
CA LEU A 255 -9.62 -0.76 14.13
C LEU A 255 -10.17 -1.84 15.08
N SER A 256 -11.06 -2.71 14.62
CA SER A 256 -11.62 -3.81 15.41
C SER A 256 -10.56 -4.86 15.75
N LYS A 257 -10.87 -5.72 16.73
CA LYS A 257 -10.02 -6.87 17.07
C LYS A 257 -9.73 -7.76 15.87
N GLU A 258 -10.71 -7.93 14.98
CA GLU A 258 -10.58 -8.75 13.78
C GLU A 258 -9.60 -8.12 12.77
N GLY A 259 -9.78 -6.85 12.41
CA GLY A 259 -8.87 -6.12 11.54
C GLY A 259 -7.44 -6.09 12.09
N GLN A 260 -7.27 -5.91 13.40
CA GLN A 260 -5.97 -5.91 14.04
C GLN A 260 -5.30 -7.30 14.06
N ILE A 261 -6.08 -8.39 14.15
CA ILE A 261 -5.54 -9.75 13.99
C ILE A 261 -5.03 -9.98 12.57
N ILE A 262 -5.71 -9.46 11.55
CA ILE A 262 -5.26 -9.55 10.16
C ILE A 262 -3.93 -8.82 10.01
N LEU A 263 -3.82 -7.57 10.45
CA LEU A 263 -2.59 -6.79 10.37
C LEU A 263 -1.42 -7.45 11.09
N LYS A 264 -1.68 -8.01 12.28
CA LYS A 264 -0.67 -8.73 13.06
C LYS A 264 -0.15 -9.99 12.36
N LYS A 265 -1.01 -10.74 11.66
CA LYS A 265 -0.60 -11.91 10.88
C LYS A 265 0.31 -11.54 9.70
N GLU A 266 0.19 -10.32 9.19
CA GLU A 266 1.05 -9.77 8.15
C GLU A 266 2.36 -9.16 8.70
N GLY A 267 2.69 -9.38 9.97
CA GLY A 267 3.93 -8.92 10.59
C GLY A 267 3.92 -7.45 11.03
N LEU A 268 2.76 -6.80 11.06
CA LEU A 268 2.61 -5.44 11.57
C LEU A 268 2.35 -5.43 13.08
N ILE A 269 2.55 -4.29 13.71
CA ILE A 269 2.35 -4.08 15.14
C ILE A 269 0.94 -3.54 15.37
N ASP A 270 0.08 -4.32 16.01
CA ASP A 270 -1.27 -3.93 16.37
C ASP A 270 -1.30 -2.75 17.36
N ILE A 271 -2.43 -2.05 17.42
CA ILE A 271 -2.66 -0.88 18.31
C ILE A 271 -3.54 -1.23 19.51
N LEU A 272 -3.90 -2.51 19.71
CA LEU A 272 -4.74 -2.99 20.81
C LEU A 272 -3.89 -3.49 21.98
#